data_f6d526701fd9ef10d9af6f0c5fd24a75
#
_entry.id   f6d526701fd9ef10d9af6f0c5fd24a75
#
_cell.length_a   1.000
_cell.length_b   1.000
_cell.length_c   1.000
_cell.angle_alpha   90.00
_cell.angle_beta   90.00
_cell.angle_gamma   90.00
#
_symmetry.space_group_name_H-M   'P 1'
#
loop_
_entity.id
_entity.type
_entity.pdbx_description
1 polymer ?
#
loop_
_entity_poly.entity_id
_entity_poly.type
_entity_poly.pdbx_seq_one_letter_code
_entity_poly.pdbx_strand_id
1 'polypeptide(L)'
;GGRFVPEALIEPIVSEVREVMTVQRGGVLSVGILLTIWFALGGVDGIRVGLNRAYGVRETRPWYVLYPLMALMVVIASLVLVLVGYLLVLAPRAGSWLHILFPGFDPASITVGILRYPSAALILIASLFLAHVLLPARRTRFSSIYPGVLFTVISWIALTVVFSFYLAHFAAYASYYGGLAGIIAALYFMYLAALVLIFGGELNRAIRIRRLSRALRGRG
;
A
#
# COMPACT_ATOMS: atom_id res chain seq x y z
N GLY A 1 23.85 -42.22 5.72
CA GLY A 1 22.58 -42.66 5.18
C GLY A 1 22.32 -42.03 3.85
N GLY A 2 22.36 -42.84 2.78
CA GLY A 2 22.55 -42.50 1.39
C GLY A 2 21.50 -41.60 0.75
N ARG A 3 21.99 -40.73 -0.11
CA ARG A 3 21.27 -40.08 -1.17
C ARG A 3 21.01 -41.11 -2.26
N PHE A 4 19.81 -41.63 -2.35
CA PHE A 4 19.32 -42.40 -3.48
C PHE A 4 18.23 -41.61 -4.23
N VAL A 5 18.65 -40.55 -4.91
CA VAL A 5 17.87 -40.05 -6.05
C VAL A 5 18.77 -40.31 -7.25
N PRO A 6 18.34 -41.16 -8.21
CA PRO A 6 19.12 -41.45 -9.42
C PRO A 6 19.36 -40.12 -10.16
N GLU A 7 20.62 -39.85 -10.53
CA GLU A 7 21.02 -38.66 -11.32
C GLU A 7 20.16 -38.48 -12.60
N ALA A 8 19.73 -39.61 -13.17
CA ALA A 8 18.83 -39.61 -14.32
C ALA A 8 17.46 -38.97 -14.09
N LEU A 9 17.02 -38.80 -12.85
CA LEU A 9 15.78 -38.10 -12.53
C LEU A 9 16.01 -36.61 -12.16
N ILE A 10 17.23 -36.25 -11.82
CA ILE A 10 17.61 -34.89 -11.44
C ILE A 10 17.98 -34.07 -12.69
N GLU A 11 18.66 -34.66 -13.66
CA GLU A 11 19.13 -33.99 -14.87
C GLU A 11 18.03 -33.35 -15.69
N PRO A 12 16.85 -34.00 -15.99
CA PRO A 12 15.78 -33.35 -16.69
C PRO A 12 15.14 -32.20 -15.90
N ILE A 13 15.05 -32.30 -14.57
CA ILE A 13 14.51 -31.24 -13.73
C ILE A 13 15.47 -30.04 -13.66
N VAL A 14 16.77 -30.29 -13.55
CA VAL A 14 17.80 -29.24 -13.52
C VAL A 14 17.92 -28.56 -14.88
N SER A 15 17.82 -29.30 -16.00
CA SER A 15 17.84 -28.74 -17.34
C SER A 15 16.61 -27.87 -17.60
N GLU A 16 15.43 -28.31 -17.20
CA GLU A 16 14.18 -27.56 -17.35
C GLU A 16 14.15 -26.29 -16.48
N VAL A 17 14.63 -26.37 -15.23
CA VAL A 17 14.81 -25.22 -14.36
C VAL A 17 15.84 -24.24 -14.94
N ARG A 18 16.95 -24.75 -15.47
CA ARG A 18 17.98 -23.93 -16.13
C ARG A 18 17.46 -23.29 -17.39
N GLU A 19 16.67 -23.99 -18.21
CA GLU A 19 16.04 -23.45 -19.41
C GLU A 19 15.03 -22.35 -19.06
N VAL A 20 14.20 -22.54 -18.04
CA VAL A 20 13.28 -21.51 -17.53
C VAL A 20 14.03 -20.29 -16.98
N MET A 21 15.19 -20.48 -16.36
CA MET A 21 16.00 -19.38 -15.80
C MET A 21 16.89 -18.69 -16.85
N THR A 22 17.28 -19.37 -17.93
CA THR A 22 18.24 -18.84 -18.92
C THR A 22 17.57 -18.34 -20.20
N VAL A 23 16.34 -18.76 -20.50
CA VAL A 23 15.60 -18.22 -21.63
C VAL A 23 15.24 -16.77 -21.32
N GLN A 24 15.97 -15.84 -21.95
CA GLN A 24 15.64 -14.42 -21.98
C GLN A 24 14.28 -14.24 -22.67
N ARG A 25 13.20 -14.36 -21.89
CA ARG A 25 11.83 -14.05 -22.33
C ARG A 25 11.59 -12.54 -22.29
N GLY A 26 12.45 -11.77 -22.96
CA GLY A 26 12.36 -10.31 -23.01
C GLY A 26 10.97 -9.82 -23.40
N GLY A 27 10.30 -10.50 -24.31
CA GLY A 27 8.92 -10.17 -24.70
C GLY A 27 7.90 -10.38 -23.56
N VAL A 28 7.99 -11.48 -22.82
CA VAL A 28 7.06 -11.76 -21.70
C VAL A 28 7.31 -10.77 -20.56
N LEU A 29 8.57 -10.44 -20.29
CA LEU A 29 8.94 -9.46 -19.26
C LEU A 29 8.40 -8.07 -19.62
N SER A 30 8.55 -7.65 -20.89
CA SER A 30 8.05 -6.35 -21.35
C SER A 30 6.53 -6.24 -21.26
N VAL A 31 5.80 -7.27 -21.68
CA VAL A 31 4.34 -7.34 -21.55
C VAL A 31 3.93 -7.32 -20.08
N GLY A 32 4.62 -8.08 -19.22
CA GLY A 32 4.37 -8.09 -17.78
C GLY A 32 4.52 -6.72 -17.13
N ILE A 33 5.58 -5.98 -17.49
CA ILE A 33 5.81 -4.61 -17.00
C ILE A 33 4.70 -3.66 -17.48
N LEU A 34 4.33 -3.71 -18.75
CA LEU A 34 3.26 -2.87 -19.29
C LEU A 34 1.92 -3.14 -18.60
N LEU A 35 1.56 -4.41 -18.41
CA LEU A 35 0.35 -4.78 -17.68
C LEU A 35 0.39 -4.32 -16.22
N THR A 36 1.53 -4.44 -15.55
CA THR A 36 1.69 -3.98 -14.16
C THR A 36 1.46 -2.47 -14.06
N ILE A 37 2.04 -1.68 -14.96
CA ILE A 37 1.83 -0.24 -15.00
C ILE A 37 0.37 0.09 -15.29
N TRP A 38 -0.24 -0.59 -16.24
CA TRP A 38 -1.65 -0.41 -16.59
C TRP A 38 -2.59 -0.65 -15.40
N PHE A 39 -2.42 -1.78 -14.70
CA PHE A 39 -3.24 -2.10 -13.52
C PHE A 39 -2.96 -1.16 -12.35
N ALA A 40 -1.71 -0.75 -12.15
CA ALA A 40 -1.36 0.21 -11.09
C ALA A 40 -2.02 1.59 -11.33
N LEU A 41 -1.99 2.08 -12.57
CA LEU A 41 -2.70 3.30 -12.97
C LEU A 41 -4.21 3.16 -12.77
N GLY A 42 -4.80 2.03 -13.16
CA GLY A 42 -6.22 1.72 -12.95
C GLY A 42 -6.62 1.71 -11.47
N GLY A 43 -5.76 1.18 -10.58
CA GLY A 43 -5.97 1.23 -9.13
C GLY A 43 -6.01 2.65 -8.58
N VAL A 44 -5.05 3.49 -8.96
CA VAL A 44 -5.01 4.91 -8.57
C VAL A 44 -6.21 5.68 -9.16
N ASP A 45 -6.59 5.36 -10.40
CA ASP A 45 -7.77 5.96 -11.03
C ASP A 45 -9.06 5.62 -10.27
N GLY A 46 -9.22 4.38 -9.85
CA GLY A 46 -10.35 3.95 -9.00
C GLY A 46 -10.45 4.75 -7.71
N ILE A 47 -9.33 4.94 -7.01
CA ILE A 47 -9.26 5.77 -5.79
C ILE A 47 -9.59 7.23 -6.10
N ARG A 48 -9.06 7.79 -7.19
CA ARG A 48 -9.36 9.15 -7.65
C ARG A 48 -10.85 9.34 -7.90
N VAL A 49 -11.47 8.43 -8.66
CA VAL A 49 -12.91 8.48 -8.94
C VAL A 49 -13.72 8.39 -7.65
N GLY A 50 -13.34 7.49 -6.74
CA GLY A 50 -13.97 7.36 -5.43
C GLY A 50 -13.87 8.64 -4.61
N LEU A 51 -12.68 9.24 -4.51
CA LEU A 51 -12.46 10.50 -3.81
C LEU A 51 -13.20 11.67 -4.46
N ASN A 52 -13.23 11.77 -5.79
CA ASN A 52 -14.00 12.79 -6.48
C ASN A 52 -15.49 12.71 -6.14
N ARG A 53 -16.05 11.49 -6.08
CA ARG A 53 -17.44 11.26 -5.64
C ARG A 53 -17.64 11.64 -4.18
N ALA A 54 -16.75 11.18 -3.30
CA ALA A 54 -16.78 11.49 -1.88
C ALA A 54 -16.76 13.00 -1.60
N TYR A 55 -15.90 13.74 -2.31
CA TYR A 55 -15.86 15.22 -2.21
C TYR A 55 -16.94 15.94 -3.01
N GLY A 56 -17.72 15.24 -3.83
CA GLY A 56 -18.78 15.80 -4.67
C GLY A 56 -18.25 16.74 -5.75
N VAL A 57 -17.13 16.38 -6.37
CA VAL A 57 -16.48 17.14 -7.44
C VAL A 57 -16.45 16.32 -8.73
N ARG A 58 -16.57 17.04 -9.86
CA ARG A 58 -16.40 16.45 -11.19
C ARG A 58 -14.96 16.63 -11.65
N GLU A 59 -14.43 15.64 -12.37
CA GLU A 59 -13.12 15.74 -13.00
C GLU A 59 -13.18 16.70 -14.18
N THR A 60 -12.31 17.70 -14.18
CA THR A 60 -12.22 18.71 -15.24
C THR A 60 -10.81 18.79 -15.82
N ARG A 61 -9.86 18.06 -15.27
CA ARG A 61 -8.47 18.06 -15.74
C ARG A 61 -8.37 17.30 -17.06
N PRO A 62 -7.66 17.83 -18.05
CA PRO A 62 -7.45 17.15 -19.31
C PRO A 62 -6.55 15.92 -19.10
N TRP A 63 -6.68 14.94 -19.98
CA TRP A 63 -5.98 13.64 -19.87
C TRP A 63 -4.46 13.76 -19.75
N TYR A 64 -3.84 14.72 -20.44
CA TYR A 64 -2.39 14.95 -20.42
C TYR A 64 -1.86 15.50 -19.07
N VAL A 65 -2.74 16.02 -18.21
CA VAL A 65 -2.40 16.39 -16.82
C VAL A 65 -2.73 15.24 -15.86
N LEU A 66 -3.80 14.53 -16.16
CA LEU A 66 -4.34 13.48 -15.31
C LEU A 66 -3.44 12.24 -15.27
N TYR A 67 -3.02 11.73 -16.45
CA TYR A 67 -2.18 10.53 -16.51
C TYR A 67 -0.81 10.69 -15.86
N PRO A 68 -0.05 11.78 -16.08
CA PRO A 68 1.18 12.03 -15.33
C PRO A 68 0.99 12.14 -13.83
N LEU A 69 -0.12 12.75 -13.38
CA LEU A 69 -0.46 12.82 -11.96
C LEU A 69 -0.71 11.43 -11.38
N MET A 70 -1.46 10.57 -12.07
CA MET A 70 -1.68 9.20 -11.62
C MET A 70 -0.38 8.38 -11.61
N ALA A 71 0.47 8.53 -12.63
CA ALA A 71 1.78 7.90 -12.67
C ALA A 71 2.66 8.35 -11.49
N LEU A 72 2.68 9.64 -11.18
CA LEU A 72 3.37 10.18 -10.01
C LEU A 72 2.83 9.56 -8.72
N MET A 73 1.51 9.40 -8.59
CA MET A 73 0.90 8.78 -7.41
C MET A 73 1.27 7.29 -7.28
N VAL A 74 1.36 6.55 -8.40
CA VAL A 74 1.86 5.16 -8.40
C VAL A 74 3.30 5.11 -7.88
N VAL A 75 4.17 5.99 -8.37
CA VAL A 75 5.57 6.06 -7.92
C VAL A 75 5.65 6.38 -6.44
N ILE A 76 4.90 7.39 -5.97
CA ILE A 76 4.87 7.78 -4.56
C ILE A 76 4.35 6.61 -3.70
N ALA A 77 3.26 5.97 -4.08
CA ALA A 77 2.71 4.84 -3.35
C ALA A 77 3.70 3.66 -3.28
N SER A 78 4.40 3.36 -4.37
CA SER A 78 5.44 2.33 -4.41
C SER A 78 6.62 2.67 -3.51
N LEU A 79 7.09 3.93 -3.53
CA LEU A 79 8.16 4.38 -2.63
C LEU A 79 7.75 4.31 -1.17
N VAL A 80 6.52 4.71 -0.84
CA VAL A 80 5.97 4.61 0.53
C VAL A 80 5.93 3.16 0.98
N LEU A 81 5.45 2.25 0.14
CA LEU A 81 5.41 0.82 0.47
C LEU A 81 6.81 0.23 0.71
N VAL A 82 7.76 0.55 -0.17
CA VAL A 82 9.16 0.10 -0.01
C VAL A 82 9.78 0.68 1.25
N LEU A 83 9.59 1.97 1.51
CA LEU A 83 10.19 2.66 2.66
C LEU A 83 9.60 2.17 3.99
N VAL A 84 8.28 2.02 4.06
CA VAL A 84 7.59 1.48 5.24
C VAL A 84 7.96 0.01 5.45
N GLY A 85 7.99 -0.79 4.39
CA GLY A 85 8.43 -2.18 4.44
C GLY A 85 9.89 -2.30 4.91
N TYR A 86 10.78 -1.44 4.41
CA TYR A 86 12.16 -1.37 4.89
C TYR A 86 12.23 -1.05 6.39
N LEU A 87 11.56 0.03 6.82
CA LEU A 87 11.57 0.44 8.23
C LEU A 87 11.02 -0.62 9.19
N LEU A 88 9.93 -1.28 8.81
CA LEU A 88 9.25 -2.22 9.70
C LEU A 88 9.87 -3.62 9.68
N VAL A 89 10.35 -4.08 8.51
CA VAL A 89 10.77 -5.48 8.30
C VAL A 89 12.28 -5.64 8.18
N LEU A 90 12.94 -4.79 7.38
CA LEU A 90 14.36 -4.95 7.06
C LEU A 90 15.28 -4.23 8.04
N ALA A 91 14.90 -3.04 8.53
CA ALA A 91 15.77 -2.27 9.43
C ALA A 91 16.14 -3.03 10.72
N PRO A 92 15.24 -3.78 11.38
CA PRO A 92 15.61 -4.59 12.54
C PRO A 92 16.60 -5.71 12.20
N ARG A 93 16.42 -6.34 11.02
CA ARG A 93 17.32 -7.41 10.55
C ARG A 93 18.68 -6.87 10.13
N ALA A 94 18.71 -5.75 9.41
CA ALA A 94 19.95 -5.08 9.03
C ALA A 94 20.76 -4.65 10.27
N GLY A 95 20.09 -4.22 11.32
CA GLY A 95 20.69 -3.88 12.59
C GLY A 95 21.43 -5.05 13.25
N SER A 96 20.85 -6.24 13.26
CA SER A 96 21.51 -7.42 13.80
C SER A 96 22.75 -7.85 12.99
N TRP A 97 22.73 -7.68 11.68
CA TRP A 97 23.88 -7.94 10.82
C TRP A 97 25.00 -6.91 11.03
N LEU A 98 24.66 -5.61 11.19
CA LEU A 98 25.63 -4.58 11.50
C LEU A 98 26.33 -4.79 12.86
N HIS A 99 25.60 -5.26 13.85
CA HIS A 99 26.16 -5.58 15.16
C HIS A 99 27.20 -6.71 15.10
N ILE A 100 26.99 -7.70 14.20
CA ILE A 100 27.96 -8.78 13.98
C ILE A 100 29.25 -8.25 13.34
N LEU A 101 29.13 -7.29 12.41
CA LEU A 101 30.27 -6.68 11.71
C LEU A 101 30.98 -5.61 12.55
N PHE A 102 30.23 -4.89 13.40
CA PHE A 102 30.74 -3.81 14.24
C PHE A 102 30.18 -3.96 15.67
N PRO A 103 30.86 -4.74 16.54
CA PRO A 103 30.40 -5.00 17.91
C PRO A 103 30.23 -3.79 18.82
N GLY A 104 30.78 -2.63 18.43
CA GLY A 104 30.61 -1.35 19.16
C GLY A 104 29.42 -0.51 18.69
N PHE A 105 28.77 -0.93 17.60
CA PHE A 105 27.58 -0.24 17.08
C PHE A 105 26.34 -1.05 17.46
N ASP A 106 25.58 -0.56 18.44
CA ASP A 106 24.30 -1.17 18.82
C ASP A 106 23.12 -0.47 18.08
N PRO A 107 22.74 -0.96 16.90
CA PRO A 107 21.60 -0.44 16.16
C PRO A 107 20.27 -0.89 16.77
N ALA A 108 20.28 -1.85 17.67
CA ALA A 108 19.14 -2.23 18.50
C ALA A 108 18.98 -1.27 19.70
N SER A 109 19.82 -0.21 19.76
CA SER A 109 19.60 0.85 20.72
C SER A 109 18.13 1.29 20.65
N ILE A 110 17.53 1.47 21.79
CA ILE A 110 16.15 1.90 22.02
C ILE A 110 15.71 2.99 21.03
N THR A 111 16.63 3.84 20.61
CA THR A 111 16.42 4.93 19.66
C THR A 111 15.97 4.46 18.28
N VAL A 112 16.62 3.48 17.67
CA VAL A 112 16.24 2.97 16.31
C VAL A 112 14.97 2.16 16.41
N GLY A 113 14.79 1.37 17.46
CA GLY A 113 13.58 0.58 17.71
C GLY A 113 12.34 1.46 17.94
N ILE A 114 12.49 2.56 18.69
CA ILE A 114 11.37 3.48 19.00
C ILE A 114 11.05 4.39 17.81
N LEU A 115 12.05 4.90 17.07
CA LEU A 115 11.81 5.84 15.98
C LEU A 115 11.17 5.20 14.73
N ARG A 116 11.35 3.92 14.48
CA ARG A 116 10.84 3.25 13.27
C ARG A 116 9.31 3.28 13.14
N TYR A 117 8.57 3.08 14.24
CA TYR A 117 7.11 3.10 14.20
C TYR A 117 6.54 4.50 13.97
N PRO A 118 6.99 5.54 14.69
CA PRO A 118 6.55 6.91 14.42
C PRO A 118 6.94 7.40 13.02
N SER A 119 8.13 7.04 12.51
CA SER A 119 8.54 7.44 11.17
C SER A 119 7.70 6.75 10.09
N ALA A 120 7.42 5.45 10.21
CA ALA A 120 6.52 4.75 9.30
C ALA A 120 5.10 5.34 9.35
N ALA A 121 4.58 5.64 10.55
CA ALA A 121 3.28 6.29 10.72
C ALA A 121 3.26 7.68 10.07
N LEU A 122 4.30 8.48 10.26
CA LEU A 122 4.43 9.80 9.65
C LEU A 122 4.43 9.74 8.11
N ILE A 123 5.17 8.79 7.53
CA ILE A 123 5.22 8.56 6.09
C ILE A 123 3.84 8.18 5.55
N LEU A 124 3.14 7.26 6.23
CA LEU A 124 1.78 6.86 5.85
C LEU A 124 0.79 8.03 5.95
N ILE A 125 0.82 8.79 7.04
CA ILE A 125 -0.03 9.97 7.23
C ILE A 125 0.25 11.00 6.14
N ALA A 126 1.52 11.28 5.85
CA ALA A 126 1.91 12.23 4.80
C ALA A 126 1.42 11.77 3.42
N SER A 127 1.53 10.47 3.10
CA SER A 127 1.05 9.90 1.84
C SER A 127 -0.49 9.98 1.72
N LEU A 128 -1.22 9.77 2.81
CA LEU A 128 -2.67 9.95 2.86
C LEU A 128 -3.07 11.41 2.65
N PHE A 129 -2.40 12.35 3.29
CA PHE A 129 -2.61 13.77 3.04
C PHE A 129 -2.39 14.11 1.57
N LEU A 130 -1.30 13.61 1.00
CA LEU A 130 -0.97 13.84 -0.40
C LEU A 130 -2.04 13.28 -1.34
N ALA A 131 -2.54 12.06 -1.08
CA ALA A 131 -3.63 11.47 -1.84
C ALA A 131 -4.91 12.32 -1.78
N HIS A 132 -5.30 12.80 -0.59
CA HIS A 132 -6.49 13.64 -0.42
C HIS A 132 -6.35 15.05 -1.00
N VAL A 133 -5.12 15.55 -1.21
CA VAL A 133 -4.86 16.87 -1.82
C VAL A 133 -4.75 16.77 -3.33
N LEU A 134 -4.04 15.76 -3.85
CA LEU A 134 -3.66 15.69 -5.27
C LEU A 134 -4.67 14.91 -6.13
N LEU A 135 -5.25 13.83 -5.60
CA LEU A 135 -6.16 13.00 -6.39
C LEU A 135 -7.50 13.70 -6.70
N PRO A 136 -8.19 14.37 -5.75
CA PRO A 136 -9.43 15.07 -6.08
C PRO A 136 -9.21 16.22 -7.05
N ALA A 137 -10.18 16.44 -7.94
CA ALA A 137 -10.13 17.53 -8.93
C ALA A 137 -10.18 18.93 -8.32
N ARG A 138 -10.53 19.04 -7.04
CA ARG A 138 -10.61 20.30 -6.31
C ARG A 138 -9.44 20.46 -5.35
N ARG A 139 -8.84 21.65 -5.34
CA ARG A 139 -7.86 22.02 -4.30
C ARG A 139 -8.56 22.11 -2.94
N THR A 140 -8.16 21.25 -2.02
CA THR A 140 -8.64 21.21 -0.64
C THR A 140 -7.60 21.83 0.29
N ARG A 141 -8.05 22.57 1.31
CA ARG A 141 -7.13 23.10 2.33
C ARG A 141 -6.73 21.98 3.29
N PHE A 142 -5.48 21.94 3.70
CA PHE A 142 -4.96 20.96 4.67
C PHE A 142 -5.81 20.90 5.95
N SER A 143 -6.25 22.05 6.47
CA SER A 143 -7.09 22.14 7.67
C SER A 143 -8.48 21.50 7.52
N SER A 144 -8.94 21.20 6.32
CA SER A 144 -10.22 20.52 6.09
C SER A 144 -10.09 19.02 5.83
N ILE A 145 -8.88 18.52 5.69
CA ILE A 145 -8.60 17.12 5.32
C ILE A 145 -8.23 16.28 6.54
N TYR A 146 -7.65 16.91 7.59
CA TYR A 146 -7.11 16.17 8.73
C TYR A 146 -8.11 15.22 9.42
N PRO A 147 -9.44 15.54 9.57
CA PRO A 147 -10.34 14.63 10.26
C PRO A 147 -10.55 13.31 9.50
N GLY A 148 -10.65 13.39 8.16
CA GLY A 148 -10.76 12.19 7.34
C GLY A 148 -9.49 11.38 7.29
N VAL A 149 -8.32 12.03 7.26
CA VAL A 149 -7.03 11.33 7.33
C VAL A 149 -6.89 10.62 8.67
N LEU A 150 -7.20 11.29 9.78
CA LEU A 150 -7.18 10.67 11.11
C LEU A 150 -8.13 9.47 11.19
N PHE A 151 -9.36 9.63 10.70
CA PHE A 151 -10.33 8.54 10.61
C PHE A 151 -9.77 7.38 9.78
N THR A 152 -9.17 7.65 8.61
CA THR A 152 -8.58 6.62 7.76
C THR A 152 -7.46 5.86 8.48
N VAL A 153 -6.55 6.57 9.16
CA VAL A 153 -5.44 5.94 9.90
C VAL A 153 -5.96 5.04 11.02
N ILE A 154 -6.89 5.54 11.85
CA ILE A 154 -7.47 4.75 12.94
C ILE A 154 -8.20 3.52 12.38
N SER A 155 -9.00 3.70 11.33
CA SER A 155 -9.73 2.60 10.70
C SER A 155 -8.80 1.58 10.03
N TRP A 156 -7.68 2.00 9.45
CA TRP A 156 -6.67 1.08 8.89
C TRP A 156 -5.98 0.26 9.98
N ILE A 157 -5.67 0.87 11.12
CA ILE A 157 -5.12 0.14 12.28
C ILE A 157 -6.15 -0.90 12.75
N ALA A 158 -7.41 -0.51 12.94
CA ALA A 158 -8.47 -1.42 13.32
C ALA A 158 -8.67 -2.54 12.29
N LEU A 159 -8.71 -2.20 11.01
CA LEU A 159 -8.80 -3.16 9.91
C LEU A 159 -7.64 -4.16 9.94
N THR A 160 -6.41 -3.70 10.15
CA THR A 160 -5.23 -4.57 10.23
C THR A 160 -5.33 -5.54 11.40
N VAL A 161 -5.76 -5.07 12.57
CA VAL A 161 -5.94 -5.93 13.75
C VAL A 161 -7.03 -6.99 13.51
N VAL A 162 -8.19 -6.56 13.02
CA VAL A 162 -9.32 -7.48 12.72
C VAL A 162 -8.92 -8.49 11.65
N PHE A 163 -8.24 -8.03 10.61
CA PHE A 163 -7.82 -8.90 9.50
C PHE A 163 -6.71 -9.88 9.91
N SER A 164 -5.79 -9.45 10.75
CA SER A 164 -4.75 -10.33 11.34
C SER A 164 -5.38 -11.43 12.19
N PHE A 165 -6.36 -11.08 13.02
CA PHE A 165 -7.12 -12.06 13.81
C PHE A 165 -7.88 -13.04 12.91
N TYR A 166 -8.54 -12.52 11.86
CA TYR A 166 -9.21 -13.35 10.86
C TYR A 166 -8.25 -14.36 10.21
N LEU A 167 -7.11 -13.89 9.70
CA LEU A 167 -6.11 -14.75 9.07
C LEU A 167 -5.56 -15.81 10.02
N ALA A 168 -5.31 -15.47 11.28
CA ALA A 168 -4.81 -16.41 12.29
C ALA A 168 -5.78 -17.57 12.53
N HIS A 169 -7.09 -17.31 12.49
CA HIS A 169 -8.13 -18.34 12.68
C HIS A 169 -8.42 -19.13 11.42
N PHE A 170 -8.24 -18.53 10.25
CA PHE A 170 -8.47 -19.17 8.95
C PHE A 170 -7.22 -19.82 8.32
N ALA A 171 -6.06 -19.75 8.97
CA ALA A 171 -4.80 -20.32 8.47
C ALA A 171 -4.92 -21.82 8.17
N ALA A 172 -5.70 -22.56 8.95
CA ALA A 172 -5.96 -23.97 8.71
C ALA A 172 -6.76 -24.21 7.40
N TYR A 173 -7.70 -23.32 7.06
CA TYR A 173 -8.49 -23.38 5.83
C TYR A 173 -7.67 -23.01 4.59
N ALA A 174 -6.75 -22.05 4.74
CA ALA A 174 -5.85 -21.63 3.67
C ALA A 174 -4.93 -22.77 3.18
N SER A 175 -4.62 -23.73 4.06
CA SER A 175 -3.81 -24.90 3.72
C SER A 175 -4.45 -25.80 2.64
N TYR A 176 -5.78 -25.85 2.55
CA TYR A 176 -6.50 -26.64 1.53
C TYR A 176 -6.55 -25.97 0.16
N TYR A 177 -6.53 -24.62 0.10
CA TYR A 177 -6.63 -23.84 -1.14
C TYR A 177 -5.27 -23.31 -1.62
N GLY A 178 -4.16 -23.68 -0.96
CA GLY A 178 -2.80 -23.25 -1.32
C GLY A 178 -2.65 -21.74 -1.36
N GLY A 179 -1.83 -21.23 -2.28
CA GLY A 179 -1.54 -19.78 -2.41
C GLY A 179 -2.73 -18.91 -2.83
N LEU A 180 -3.81 -19.50 -3.39
CA LEU A 180 -4.98 -18.75 -3.88
C LEU A 180 -5.73 -18.02 -2.74
N ALA A 181 -5.84 -18.67 -1.57
CA ALA A 181 -6.50 -18.06 -0.41
C ALA A 181 -5.77 -16.79 0.06
N GLY A 182 -4.43 -16.79 0.01
CA GLY A 182 -3.62 -15.61 0.36
C GLY A 182 -3.84 -14.44 -0.61
N ILE A 183 -3.94 -14.73 -1.91
CA ILE A 183 -4.19 -13.70 -2.93
C ILE A 183 -5.58 -13.09 -2.74
N ILE A 184 -6.62 -13.91 -2.53
CA ILE A 184 -7.99 -13.44 -2.30
C ILE A 184 -8.05 -12.58 -1.03
N ALA A 185 -7.42 -13.04 0.05
CA ALA A 185 -7.34 -12.29 1.30
C ALA A 185 -6.67 -10.93 1.11
N ALA A 186 -5.53 -10.89 0.40
CA ALA A 186 -4.82 -9.64 0.11
C ALA A 186 -5.68 -8.67 -0.72
N LEU A 187 -6.37 -9.15 -1.76
CA LEU A 187 -7.25 -8.33 -2.58
C LEU A 187 -8.43 -7.77 -1.76
N TYR A 188 -9.00 -8.59 -0.88
CA TYR A 188 -10.09 -8.15 -0.01
C TYR A 188 -9.63 -7.10 1.00
N PHE A 189 -8.44 -7.28 1.59
CA PHE A 189 -7.84 -6.27 2.46
C PHE A 189 -7.62 -4.94 1.73
N MET A 190 -7.05 -4.98 0.52
CA MET A 190 -6.82 -3.78 -0.30
C MET A 190 -8.13 -3.08 -0.66
N TYR A 191 -9.18 -3.84 -0.97
CA TYR A 191 -10.51 -3.31 -1.22
C TYR A 191 -11.08 -2.57 0.00
N LEU A 192 -11.02 -3.19 1.18
CA LEU A 192 -11.48 -2.55 2.43
C LEU A 192 -10.65 -1.31 2.78
N ALA A 193 -9.34 -1.36 2.58
CA ALA A 193 -8.46 -0.22 2.80
C ALA A 193 -8.80 0.97 1.88
N ALA A 194 -9.11 0.70 0.60
CA ALA A 194 -9.56 1.72 -0.35
C ALA A 194 -10.92 2.30 0.03
N LEU A 195 -11.86 1.46 0.48
CA LEU A 195 -13.16 1.92 0.99
C LEU A 195 -13.00 2.88 2.17
N VAL A 196 -12.21 2.51 3.16
CA VAL A 196 -11.94 3.36 4.34
C VAL A 196 -11.36 4.71 3.94
N LEU A 197 -10.43 4.73 2.97
CA LEU A 197 -9.86 5.97 2.43
C LEU A 197 -10.95 6.87 1.81
N ILE A 198 -11.87 6.30 1.03
CA ILE A 198 -12.97 7.04 0.41
C ILE A 198 -13.94 7.58 1.47
N PHE A 199 -14.28 6.80 2.48
CA PHE A 199 -15.07 7.25 3.64
C PHE A 199 -14.42 8.41 4.39
N GLY A 200 -13.08 8.40 4.53
CA GLY A 200 -12.35 9.56 5.05
C GLY A 200 -12.60 10.84 4.25
N GLY A 201 -12.67 10.73 2.92
CA GLY A 201 -13.03 11.82 2.02
C GLY A 201 -14.47 12.31 2.24
N GLU A 202 -15.43 11.40 2.40
CA GLU A 202 -16.84 11.73 2.70
C GLU A 202 -16.98 12.42 4.06
N LEU A 203 -16.28 11.96 5.08
CA LEU A 203 -16.25 12.57 6.40
C LEU A 203 -15.77 14.04 6.31
N ASN A 204 -14.70 14.29 5.58
CA ASN A 204 -14.17 15.63 5.35
C ASN A 204 -15.22 16.54 4.69
N ARG A 205 -15.95 16.01 3.69
CA ARG A 205 -17.04 16.73 3.03
C ARG A 205 -18.18 17.03 3.98
N ALA A 206 -18.63 16.06 4.76
CA ALA A 206 -19.73 16.22 5.72
C ALA A 206 -19.42 17.28 6.77
N ILE A 207 -18.21 17.28 7.33
CA ILE A 207 -17.75 18.28 8.29
C ILE A 207 -17.72 19.68 7.65
N ARG A 208 -17.23 19.79 6.41
CA ARG A 208 -17.18 21.05 5.68
C ARG A 208 -18.59 21.63 5.46
N ILE A 209 -19.55 20.82 5.03
CA ILE A 209 -20.93 21.25 4.81
C ILE A 209 -21.55 21.74 6.12
N ARG A 210 -21.37 21.01 7.22
CA ARG A 210 -21.85 21.42 8.54
C ARG A 210 -21.25 22.76 9.01
N ARG A 211 -19.96 23.00 8.78
CA ARG A 211 -19.32 24.28 9.11
C ARG A 211 -19.90 25.45 8.31
N LEU A 212 -20.13 25.26 7.01
CA LEU A 212 -20.74 26.27 6.14
C LEU A 212 -22.16 26.57 6.56
N SER A 213 -23.01 25.57 6.84
CA SER A 213 -24.40 25.79 7.25
C SER A 213 -24.49 26.51 8.60
N ARG A 214 -23.57 26.25 9.55
CA ARG A 214 -23.51 26.99 10.82
C ARG A 214 -23.12 28.45 10.61
N ALA A 215 -22.14 28.72 9.72
CA ALA A 215 -21.70 30.08 9.42
C ALA A 215 -22.81 30.92 8.77
N LEU A 216 -23.67 30.30 7.97
CA LEU A 216 -24.83 30.99 7.34
C LEU A 216 -25.95 31.26 8.35
N ARG A 217 -26.23 30.34 9.28
CA ARG A 217 -27.25 30.53 10.33
C ARG A 217 -26.86 31.54 11.40
N GLY A 218 -25.57 31.75 11.64
CA GLY A 218 -25.10 32.73 12.63
C GLY A 218 -25.00 34.16 12.09
N ARG A 219 -25.38 34.41 10.83
CA ARG A 219 -25.39 35.75 10.18
C ARG A 219 -26.77 36.30 9.96
N GLY A 220 -27.82 35.61 10.27
CA GLY A 220 -29.21 36.04 10.27
C GLY A 220 -29.73 36.15 11.69
#